data_7b417cb1426c48f068602f20a6a07737
#
_entry.id   7b417cb1426c48f068602f20a6a07737
#
_cell.length_a   1.000
_cell.length_b   1.000
_cell.length_c   1.000
_cell.angle_alpha   90.00
_cell.angle_beta   90.00
_cell.angle_gamma   90.00
#
_symmetry.space_group_name_H-M   'P 1'
#
loop_
_entity.id
_entity.type
_entity.pdbx_description
1 polymer ?
#
loop_
_entity_poly.entity_id
_entity_poly.type
_entity_poly.pdbx_seq_one_letter_code
_entity_poly.pdbx_strand_id
1 'polypeptide(L)'
;TDVKGWLRWIKATGTGNTGWIAGPEADTGIRNLAAESLANSWAVSGSLFKLSRVGRTVDIDATFTKASASSDTVYTLPAGFRPQQATVARVCRTDTADDFVTVSITSAGVITIPRSSMASDVVYVNLSFVCPTTAPTSLPGS
;
A
#
# COMPACT_ATOMS: atom_id res chain seq x y z
N THR A 1 11.79 10.49 -18.48
CA THR A 1 10.99 10.57 -17.24
C THR A 1 11.68 9.72 -16.21
N ASP A 2 12.22 10.38 -15.22
CA ASP A 2 13.07 9.78 -14.19
C ASP A 2 12.18 8.96 -13.23
N VAL A 3 12.03 7.69 -13.51
CA VAL A 3 11.46 6.75 -12.57
C VAL A 3 12.57 6.42 -11.58
N LYS A 4 12.62 7.12 -10.46
CA LYS A 4 13.52 6.82 -9.35
C LYS A 4 13.09 5.49 -8.71
N GLY A 5 13.51 4.42 -9.30
CA GLY A 5 13.33 3.05 -8.85
C GLY A 5 14.03 2.15 -9.85
N TRP A 6 14.66 1.10 -9.39
CA TRP A 6 15.34 0.15 -10.24
C TRP A 6 14.30 -0.67 -11.02
N LEU A 7 13.79 -0.12 -12.12
CA LEU A 7 13.01 -0.88 -13.09
C LEU A 7 13.98 -1.71 -13.91
N ARG A 8 13.97 -3.00 -13.71
CA ARG A 8 14.66 -3.92 -14.62
C ARG A 8 13.84 -4.03 -15.89
N TRP A 9 14.33 -3.40 -16.94
CA TRP A 9 13.76 -3.53 -18.27
C TRP A 9 14.24 -4.83 -18.91
N ILE A 10 13.30 -5.64 -19.37
CA ILE A 10 13.59 -6.85 -20.14
C ILE A 10 13.22 -6.58 -21.58
N LYS A 11 14.15 -6.84 -22.48
CA LYS A 11 13.87 -6.74 -23.91
C LYS A 11 13.06 -7.97 -24.35
N ALA A 12 11.77 -7.79 -24.61
CA ALA A 12 10.87 -8.87 -25.00
C ALA A 12 10.86 -9.09 -26.52
N THR A 13 10.95 -8.02 -27.31
CA THR A 13 10.87 -8.09 -28.78
C THR A 13 11.64 -6.94 -29.44
N GLY A 14 11.95 -7.07 -30.72
CA GLY A 14 12.51 -6.02 -31.56
C GLY A 14 14.01 -5.78 -31.40
N THR A 15 14.53 -4.87 -32.22
CA THR A 15 15.91 -4.38 -32.22
C THR A 15 15.92 -2.88 -31.90
N GLY A 16 17.02 -2.36 -31.35
CA GLY A 16 17.13 -0.95 -30.94
C GLY A 16 16.40 -0.64 -29.64
N ASN A 17 15.78 0.54 -29.53
CA ASN A 17 15.14 1.06 -28.31
C ASN A 17 13.65 0.70 -28.16
N THR A 18 13.14 -0.20 -28.98
CA THR A 18 11.74 -0.66 -28.91
C THR A 18 11.64 -2.04 -28.28
N GLY A 19 10.47 -2.40 -27.80
CA GLY A 19 10.19 -3.74 -27.26
C GLY A 19 10.72 -3.99 -25.85
N TRP A 20 11.05 -2.96 -25.11
CA TRP A 20 11.37 -3.06 -23.69
C TRP A 20 10.09 -3.15 -22.87
N ILE A 21 10.02 -4.11 -21.97
CA ILE A 21 8.95 -4.25 -20.98
C ILE A 21 9.54 -4.16 -19.59
N ALA A 22 8.78 -3.61 -18.67
CA ALA A 22 9.14 -3.69 -17.25
C ALA A 22 9.14 -5.16 -16.83
N GLY A 23 10.28 -5.64 -16.36
CA GLY A 23 10.41 -7.01 -15.89
C GLY A 23 9.52 -7.27 -14.67
N PRO A 24 9.20 -8.54 -14.38
CA PRO A 24 8.42 -8.91 -13.21
C PRO A 24 9.10 -8.56 -11.87
N GLU A 25 10.34 -8.14 -11.92
CA GLU A 25 11.14 -7.69 -10.77
C GLU A 25 11.17 -6.17 -10.63
N ALA A 26 10.10 -5.48 -11.02
CA ALA A 26 10.00 -4.05 -10.83
C ALA A 26 10.15 -3.72 -9.33
N ASP A 27 11.20 -2.99 -8.99
CA ASP A 27 11.41 -2.41 -7.68
C ASP A 27 10.96 -0.94 -7.74
N THR A 28 9.97 -0.59 -6.93
CA THR A 28 9.47 0.80 -6.86
C THR A 28 10.27 1.65 -5.89
N GLY A 29 11.20 1.05 -5.16
CA GLY A 29 11.75 1.66 -3.96
C GLY A 29 10.68 1.88 -2.89
N ILE A 30 11.10 2.43 -1.77
CA ILE A 30 10.17 2.83 -0.70
C ILE A 30 9.51 4.15 -1.10
N ARG A 31 8.17 4.15 -1.17
CA ARG A 31 7.36 5.33 -1.44
C ARG A 31 6.81 5.88 -0.13
N ASN A 32 6.99 7.16 0.12
CA ASN A 32 6.45 7.82 1.31
C ASN A 32 5.09 8.44 0.98
N LEU A 33 4.04 7.93 1.61
CA LEU A 33 2.66 8.37 1.44
C LEU A 33 2.16 9.18 2.65
N ALA A 34 3.05 9.61 3.54
CA ALA A 34 2.64 10.30 4.77
C ALA A 34 1.90 11.63 4.51
N ALA A 35 2.11 12.25 3.34
CA ALA A 35 1.42 13.47 2.92
C ALA A 35 0.12 13.22 2.14
N GLU A 36 -0.22 11.96 1.86
CA GLU A 36 -1.45 11.61 1.13
C GLU A 36 -2.70 11.88 2.00
N SER A 37 -3.75 12.33 1.33
CA SER A 37 -5.05 12.52 1.98
C SER A 37 -5.72 11.18 2.21
N LEU A 38 -5.98 10.83 3.45
CA LEU A 38 -6.73 9.64 3.81
C LEU A 38 -8.25 9.90 3.78
N ALA A 39 -9.02 8.84 3.59
CA ALA A 39 -10.48 8.93 3.57
C ALA A 39 -11.05 9.02 5.00
N ASN A 40 -12.26 9.58 5.11
CA ASN A 40 -13.12 9.48 6.29
C ASN A 40 -12.48 9.89 7.62
N SER A 41 -11.78 11.02 7.64
CA SER A 41 -11.12 11.56 8.83
C SER A 41 -10.02 10.66 9.43
N TRP A 42 -9.52 9.70 8.68
CA TRP A 42 -8.28 9.02 9.01
C TRP A 42 -7.09 9.94 8.78
N ALA A 43 -6.05 9.77 9.56
CA ALA A 43 -4.80 10.51 9.45
C ALA A 43 -3.61 9.56 9.62
N VAL A 44 -2.47 9.92 9.02
CA VAL A 44 -1.21 9.25 9.27
C VAL A 44 -0.64 9.73 10.60
N SER A 45 -0.34 8.80 11.50
CA SER A 45 0.30 9.11 12.78
C SER A 45 1.82 8.95 12.64
N GLY A 46 2.59 9.84 13.26
CA GLY A 46 4.05 9.77 13.27
C GLY A 46 4.71 9.87 11.89
N SER A 47 4.01 10.39 10.88
CA SER A 47 4.50 10.50 9.49
C SER A 47 4.92 9.15 8.87
N LEU A 48 4.37 8.04 9.35
CA LEU A 48 4.66 6.71 8.85
C LEU A 48 3.52 6.18 7.97
N PHE A 49 3.68 6.28 6.67
CA PHE A 49 2.93 5.54 5.68
C PHE A 49 3.85 5.28 4.49
N LYS A 50 4.42 4.10 4.45
CA LYS A 50 5.36 3.65 3.44
C LYS A 50 4.77 2.50 2.64
N LEU A 51 5.03 2.52 1.35
CA LEU A 51 4.61 1.51 0.40
C LEU A 51 5.80 1.15 -0.46
N SER A 52 6.06 -0.13 -0.65
CA SER A 52 7.06 -0.60 -1.61
C SER A 52 6.54 -1.79 -2.38
N ARG A 53 7.11 -2.02 -3.55
CA ARG A 53 6.85 -3.22 -4.34
C ARG A 53 8.14 -3.72 -4.94
N VAL A 54 8.43 -4.99 -4.70
CA VAL A 54 9.52 -5.73 -5.35
C VAL A 54 8.94 -6.94 -6.08
N GLY A 55 9.04 -6.94 -7.39
CA GLY A 55 8.41 -7.94 -8.21
C GLY A 55 6.90 -7.98 -8.04
N ARG A 56 6.40 -9.03 -7.39
CA ARG A 56 4.98 -9.21 -7.07
C ARG A 56 4.66 -9.03 -5.59
N THR A 57 5.64 -8.75 -4.77
CA THR A 57 5.42 -8.51 -3.34
C THR A 57 5.25 -7.02 -3.09
N VAL A 58 4.19 -6.68 -2.40
CA VAL A 58 3.91 -5.33 -1.91
C VAL A 58 4.02 -5.36 -0.40
N ASP A 59 4.77 -4.41 0.15
CA ASP A 59 4.93 -4.20 1.59
C ASP A 59 4.31 -2.85 1.97
N ILE A 60 3.55 -2.86 3.06
CA ILE A 60 2.98 -1.67 3.69
C ILE A 60 3.49 -1.58 5.12
N ASP A 61 4.03 -0.41 5.46
CA ASP A 61 4.40 -0.04 6.82
C ASP A 61 3.78 1.32 7.13
N ALA A 62 2.77 1.32 8.01
CA ALA A 62 1.97 2.50 8.27
C ALA A 62 1.47 2.58 9.71
N THR A 63 1.25 3.81 10.16
CA THR A 63 0.54 4.09 11.40
C THR A 63 -0.65 5.00 11.10
N PHE A 64 -1.84 4.51 11.43
CA PHE A 64 -3.08 5.25 11.19
C PHE A 64 -3.76 5.60 12.51
N THR A 65 -4.33 6.80 12.57
CA THR A 65 -5.18 7.24 13.67
C THR A 65 -6.47 7.83 13.11
N LYS A 66 -7.49 7.90 13.93
CA LYS A 66 -8.80 8.41 13.55
C LYS A 66 -9.36 9.36 14.59
N ALA A 67 -9.69 10.57 14.15
CA ALA A 67 -10.23 11.60 15.04
C ALA A 67 -11.75 11.47 15.27
N SER A 68 -12.48 10.88 14.33
CA SER A 68 -13.93 10.72 14.47
C SER A 68 -14.42 9.54 13.62
N ALA A 69 -15.56 9.09 13.98
CA ALA A 69 -16.07 7.79 13.67
C ALA A 69 -17.09 7.76 12.51
N SER A 70 -16.75 7.85 11.24
CA SER A 70 -17.73 7.80 10.15
C SER A 70 -17.65 6.59 9.19
N SER A 71 -16.50 6.04 8.92
CA SER A 71 -16.34 4.91 7.98
C SER A 71 -15.06 4.15 8.25
N ASP A 72 -15.05 2.88 7.88
CA ASP A 72 -13.90 1.98 8.05
C ASP A 72 -12.84 2.13 6.95
N THR A 73 -13.18 2.75 5.84
CA THR A 73 -12.23 2.95 4.72
C THR A 73 -11.18 3.98 5.06
N VAL A 74 -9.91 3.60 4.93
CA VAL A 74 -8.74 4.43 5.23
C VAL A 74 -8.15 5.04 3.96
N TYR A 75 -7.83 4.20 2.98
CA TYR A 75 -7.14 4.60 1.76
C TYR A 75 -7.42 3.61 0.63
N THR A 76 -7.22 4.04 -0.61
CA THR A 76 -7.28 3.14 -1.78
C THR A 76 -5.93 3.11 -2.47
N LEU A 77 -5.30 1.94 -2.44
CA LEU A 77 -4.01 1.71 -3.10
C LEU A 77 -4.09 1.97 -4.61
N PRO A 78 -3.07 2.61 -5.20
CA PRO A 78 -3.00 2.80 -6.64
C PRO A 78 -2.95 1.47 -7.39
N ALA A 79 -3.34 1.49 -8.64
CA ALA A 79 -3.22 0.34 -9.53
C ALA A 79 -1.75 -0.14 -9.58
N GLY A 80 -1.54 -1.46 -9.59
CA GLY A 80 -0.20 -2.05 -9.53
C GLY A 80 0.31 -2.34 -8.11
N PHE A 81 -0.34 -1.80 -7.07
CA PHE A 81 -0.07 -2.13 -5.66
C PHE A 81 -1.23 -2.87 -4.98
N ARG A 82 -2.21 -3.30 -5.75
CA ARG A 82 -3.41 -3.94 -5.23
C ARG A 82 -3.23 -5.44 -5.08
N PRO A 83 -3.84 -6.07 -4.08
CA PRO A 83 -3.76 -7.53 -3.92
C PRO A 83 -4.30 -8.28 -5.14
N GLN A 84 -3.67 -9.40 -5.46
CA GLN A 84 -4.22 -10.35 -6.44
C GLN A 84 -5.41 -11.13 -5.86
N GLN A 85 -5.40 -11.39 -4.58
CA GLN A 85 -6.50 -12.07 -3.88
C GLN A 85 -7.68 -11.12 -3.69
N ALA A 86 -8.87 -11.69 -3.56
CA ALA A 86 -10.10 -10.92 -3.32
C ALA A 86 -10.00 -10.04 -2.06
N THR A 87 -9.38 -10.56 -1.01
CA THR A 87 -9.11 -9.83 0.23
C THR A 87 -7.85 -10.38 0.91
N VAL A 88 -7.01 -9.48 1.39
CA VAL A 88 -5.93 -9.78 2.34
C VAL A 88 -6.34 -9.22 3.68
N ALA A 89 -6.27 -10.01 4.74
CA ALA A 89 -6.57 -9.55 6.10
C ALA A 89 -5.41 -9.89 7.03
N ARG A 90 -5.12 -9.00 7.96
CA ARG A 90 -4.09 -9.17 9.01
C ARG A 90 -4.59 -8.59 10.32
N VAL A 91 -4.24 -9.25 11.39
CA VAL A 91 -4.42 -8.71 12.74
C VAL A 91 -3.27 -7.75 13.02
N CYS A 92 -3.61 -6.52 13.34
CA CYS A 92 -2.67 -5.45 13.61
C CYS A 92 -2.84 -4.97 15.05
N ARG A 93 -1.72 -4.56 15.66
CA ARG A 93 -1.72 -4.02 17.02
C ARG A 93 -2.22 -2.58 17.03
N THR A 94 -2.84 -2.18 18.12
CA THR A 94 -3.11 -0.78 18.45
C THR A 94 -2.13 -0.25 19.52
N ASP A 95 -2.17 1.03 19.82
CA ASP A 95 -1.39 1.63 20.92
C ASP A 95 -2.01 1.35 22.29
N THR A 96 -3.29 0.96 22.32
CA THR A 96 -3.91 0.47 23.55
C THR A 96 -3.36 -0.91 23.89
N ALA A 97 -2.93 -1.10 25.12
CA ALA A 97 -2.34 -2.35 25.57
C ALA A 97 -3.27 -3.55 25.31
N ASP A 98 -2.73 -4.56 24.64
CA ASP A 98 -3.41 -5.83 24.33
C ASP A 98 -4.64 -5.73 23.41
N ASP A 99 -4.82 -4.60 22.71
CA ASP A 99 -5.88 -4.47 21.71
C ASP A 99 -5.36 -4.70 20.29
N PHE A 100 -6.16 -5.39 19.49
CA PHE A 100 -5.84 -5.79 18.13
C PHE A 100 -7.03 -5.57 17.21
N VAL A 101 -6.74 -5.13 16.00
CA VAL A 101 -7.75 -4.91 14.97
C VAL A 101 -7.39 -5.66 13.69
N THR A 102 -8.38 -6.15 12.98
CA THR A 102 -8.17 -6.75 11.66
C THR A 102 -8.16 -5.66 10.60
N VAL A 103 -7.02 -5.45 9.97
CA VAL A 103 -6.89 -4.61 8.77
C VAL A 103 -7.12 -5.47 7.55
N SER A 104 -7.97 -5.05 6.64
CA SER A 104 -8.23 -5.76 5.39
C SER A 104 -7.97 -4.88 4.16
N ILE A 105 -7.51 -5.52 3.07
CA ILE A 105 -7.28 -4.87 1.79
C ILE A 105 -7.95 -5.70 0.70
N THR A 106 -8.87 -5.10 -0.02
CA THR A 106 -9.57 -5.77 -1.13
C THR A 106 -8.73 -5.80 -2.41
N SER A 107 -9.11 -6.61 -3.39
CA SER A 107 -8.50 -6.61 -4.73
C SER A 107 -8.67 -5.27 -5.47
N ALA A 108 -9.64 -4.43 -5.09
CA ALA A 108 -9.75 -3.06 -5.55
C ALA A 108 -8.73 -2.11 -4.89
N GLY A 109 -7.96 -2.59 -3.91
CA GLY A 109 -6.96 -1.83 -3.16
C GLY A 109 -7.52 -1.06 -1.98
N VAL A 110 -8.79 -1.23 -1.63
CA VAL A 110 -9.41 -0.51 -0.51
C VAL A 110 -8.90 -1.07 0.81
N ILE A 111 -8.21 -0.23 1.58
CA ILE A 111 -7.77 -0.53 2.95
C ILE A 111 -8.91 -0.18 3.90
N THR A 112 -9.33 -1.15 4.70
CA THR A 112 -10.38 -0.99 5.72
C THR A 112 -9.88 -1.42 7.09
N ILE A 113 -10.22 -0.62 8.10
CA ILE A 113 -9.97 -0.90 9.51
C ILE A 113 -11.31 -0.79 10.22
N PRO A 114 -11.86 -1.91 10.74
CA PRO A 114 -13.15 -1.90 11.44
C PRO A 114 -13.11 -0.97 12.65
N ARG A 115 -14.16 -0.25 12.81
CA ARG A 115 -14.24 0.94 13.64
C ARG A 115 -14.66 0.72 15.08
N SER A 116 -15.29 -0.39 15.38
CA SER A 116 -16.02 -0.60 16.63
C SER A 116 -15.16 -0.54 17.91
N SER A 117 -13.83 -0.56 17.76
CA SER A 117 -12.88 -0.57 18.87
C SER A 117 -12.01 0.69 18.99
N MET A 118 -12.17 1.73 18.13
CA MET A 118 -11.06 2.65 17.89
C MET A 118 -11.45 4.13 17.89
N ALA A 119 -11.92 4.67 18.97
CA ALA A 119 -11.95 6.11 19.18
C ALA A 119 -10.58 6.56 19.71
N SER A 120 -9.78 7.23 18.89
CA SER A 120 -8.48 7.86 19.21
C SER A 120 -7.24 6.96 19.22
N ASP A 121 -7.35 5.66 18.94
CA ASP A 121 -6.20 4.77 18.95
C ASP A 121 -5.34 4.87 17.68
N VAL A 122 -4.07 4.55 17.81
CA VAL A 122 -3.14 4.40 16.70
C VAL A 122 -3.07 2.93 16.30
N VAL A 123 -3.25 2.64 15.02
CA VAL A 123 -3.09 1.28 14.47
C VAL A 123 -1.74 1.16 13.79
N TYR A 124 -0.96 0.17 14.19
CA TYR A 124 0.32 -0.16 13.58
C TYR A 124 0.11 -1.24 12.51
N VAL A 125 0.26 -0.85 11.25
CA VAL A 125 0.06 -1.73 10.09
C VAL A 125 1.42 -2.10 9.51
N ASN A 126 1.78 -3.38 9.59
CA ASN A 126 2.93 -3.94 8.89
C ASN A 126 2.48 -5.23 8.23
N LEU A 127 2.37 -5.21 6.91
CA LEU A 127 1.86 -6.35 6.16
C LEU A 127 2.44 -6.42 4.74
N SER A 128 2.50 -7.65 4.23
CA SER A 128 2.92 -7.94 2.86
C SER A 128 1.88 -8.79 2.16
N PHE A 129 1.76 -8.60 0.85
CA PHE A 129 0.88 -9.42 0.02
C PHE A 129 1.38 -9.51 -1.43
N VAL A 130 0.82 -10.46 -2.16
CA VAL A 130 1.12 -10.65 -3.58
C VAL A 130 0.15 -9.82 -4.43
N CYS A 131 0.71 -9.04 -5.36
CA CYS A 131 -0.03 -8.28 -6.37
C CYS A 131 0.02 -8.97 -7.76
N PRO A 132 -0.82 -8.55 -8.72
CA PRO A 132 -0.71 -9.01 -10.11
C PRO A 132 0.65 -8.68 -10.73
N THR A 133 0.99 -9.38 -11.79
CA THR A 133 2.25 -9.16 -12.54
C THR A 133 2.34 -7.80 -13.22
N THR A 134 1.20 -7.14 -13.45
CA THR A 134 1.16 -5.80 -14.07
C THR A 134 1.90 -4.78 -13.22
N ALA A 135 2.94 -4.18 -13.79
CA ALA A 135 3.69 -3.13 -13.13
C ALA A 135 2.81 -1.87 -12.91
N PRO A 136 3.07 -1.10 -11.85
CA PRO A 136 2.39 0.17 -11.67
C PRO A 136 2.74 1.13 -12.80
N THR A 137 1.74 1.83 -13.32
CA THR A 137 1.91 2.84 -14.38
C THR A 137 2.28 4.21 -13.82
N SER A 138 2.09 4.40 -12.53
CA SER A 138 2.47 5.60 -11.78
C SER A 138 2.93 5.21 -10.37
N LEU A 139 3.84 5.99 -9.81
CA LEU A 139 4.30 5.78 -8.45
C LEU A 139 3.61 6.80 -7.52
N PRO A 140 2.99 6.34 -6.44
CA PRO A 140 2.41 7.23 -5.43
C PRO A 140 3.47 7.85 -4.53
N GLY A 141 3.12 8.96 -3.90
CA GLY A 141 3.97 9.60 -2.91
C GLY A 141 5.28 10.16 -3.49
N SER A 142 6.23 10.35 -2.62
CA SER A 142 7.56 10.91 -2.94
C SER A 142 8.68 9.96 -2.53
#